data_5964432e52c543b3503a5362307d5362
#
_entry.id   5964432e52c543b3503a5362307d5362
#
_cell.length_a   1.000
_cell.length_b   1.000
_cell.length_c   1.000
_cell.angle_alpha   90.00
_cell.angle_beta   90.00
_cell.angle_gamma   90.00
#
_symmetry.space_group_name_H-M   'P 1'
#
loop_
_entity.id
_entity.type
_entity.pdbx_description
1 polymer ?
#
loop_
_entity_poly.entity_id
_entity_poly.type
_entity_poly.pdbx_seq_one_letter_code
_entity_poly.pdbx_strand_id
1 'polypeptide(L)'
;MKTRYKVLLVLACVWLFAMIATLPELIAVWPERTAVRQTFSNYADALVNQKFEEAYRYQSPEFQATTSFDRFVQYQHDVQAKFGVLKSVKQEGMTVQKWRSPSRWKASIVSDFQYANAKVRFTFELHRENGRWTIFSSSGEEK
;
A
#
# COMPACT_ATOMS: atom_id res chain seq x y z
N MET A 1 43.52 -20.06 25.14
CA MET A 1 42.71 -18.85 25.33
C MET A 1 42.74 -17.86 24.15
N LYS A 2 43.89 -17.60 23.56
CA LYS A 2 44.06 -16.58 22.47
C LYS A 2 43.30 -16.92 21.15
N THR A 3 43.05 -18.18 20.84
CA THR A 3 42.36 -18.59 19.58
C THR A 3 40.84 -18.36 19.61
N ARG A 4 40.23 -18.51 20.78
CA ARG A 4 38.76 -18.32 20.93
C ARG A 4 38.34 -16.85 20.78
N TYR A 5 39.19 -15.91 21.23
CA TYR A 5 38.91 -14.48 21.02
C TYR A 5 39.03 -14.04 19.58
N LYS A 6 39.94 -14.65 18.79
CA LYS A 6 40.08 -14.35 17.35
C LYS A 6 38.84 -14.82 16.58
N VAL A 7 38.29 -15.99 16.91
CA VAL A 7 37.06 -16.51 16.27
C VAL A 7 35.85 -15.65 16.61
N LEU A 8 35.71 -15.24 17.87
CA LEU A 8 34.63 -14.35 18.31
C LEU A 8 34.71 -12.97 17.63
N LEU A 9 35.91 -12.43 17.48
CA LEU A 9 36.12 -11.13 16.84
C LEU A 9 35.78 -11.19 15.33
N VAL A 10 36.14 -12.26 14.65
CA VAL A 10 35.79 -12.49 13.23
C VAL A 10 34.26 -12.62 13.06
N LEU A 11 33.59 -13.37 13.91
CA LEU A 11 32.14 -13.52 13.90
C LEU A 11 31.43 -12.19 14.15
N ALA A 12 31.93 -11.40 15.12
CA ALA A 12 31.40 -10.05 15.38
C ALA A 12 31.56 -9.10 14.19
N CYS A 13 32.71 -9.14 13.51
CA CYS A 13 32.95 -8.34 12.31
C CYS A 13 32.04 -8.77 11.14
N VAL A 14 31.82 -10.07 10.94
CA VAL A 14 30.92 -10.58 9.90
C VAL A 14 29.47 -10.15 10.18
N TRP A 15 29.02 -10.21 11.44
CA TRP A 15 27.71 -9.72 11.85
C TRP A 15 27.54 -8.21 11.65
N LEU A 16 28.56 -7.43 12.00
CA LEU A 16 28.58 -5.98 11.79
C LEU A 16 28.51 -5.64 10.28
N PHE A 17 29.27 -6.36 9.46
CA PHE A 17 29.27 -6.17 8.00
C PHE A 17 27.92 -6.55 7.38
N ALA A 18 27.28 -7.64 7.82
CA ALA A 18 25.96 -8.04 7.38
C ALA A 18 24.90 -6.99 7.76
N MET A 19 24.97 -6.41 8.97
CA MET A 19 24.08 -5.31 9.39
C MET A 19 24.27 -4.05 8.55
N ILE A 20 25.50 -3.66 8.25
CA ILE A 20 25.79 -2.46 7.44
C ILE A 20 25.32 -2.65 6.00
N ALA A 21 25.40 -3.85 5.45
CA ALA A 21 24.97 -4.14 4.08
C ALA A 21 23.44 -4.06 3.89
N THR A 22 22.65 -4.28 4.94
CA THR A 22 21.17 -4.21 4.89
C THR A 22 20.59 -2.84 5.21
N LEU A 23 21.37 -1.96 5.86
CA LEU A 23 20.94 -0.61 6.25
C LEU A 23 20.47 0.27 5.08
N PRO A 24 21.15 0.34 3.91
CA PRO A 24 20.73 1.21 2.82
C PRO A 24 19.38 0.80 2.22
N GLU A 25 19.05 -0.48 2.18
CA GLU A 25 17.74 -0.94 1.69
C GLU A 25 16.60 -0.58 2.66
N LEU A 26 16.83 -0.72 3.97
CA LEU A 26 15.87 -0.32 4.99
C LEU A 26 15.62 1.19 4.99
N ILE A 27 16.68 1.99 4.83
CA ILE A 27 16.57 3.46 4.75
C ILE A 27 15.80 3.88 3.49
N ALA A 28 16.01 3.21 2.35
CA ALA A 28 15.31 3.53 1.10
C ALA A 28 13.82 3.16 1.12
N VAL A 29 13.43 2.13 1.86
CA VAL A 29 12.04 1.68 1.94
C VAL A 29 11.19 2.55 2.87
N TRP A 30 11.80 3.17 3.89
CA TRP A 30 11.05 3.94 4.90
C TRP A 30 10.25 5.12 4.33
N PRO A 31 10.81 6.03 3.50
CA PRO A 31 10.07 7.13 2.90
C PRO A 31 8.97 6.62 1.96
N GLU A 32 9.20 5.51 1.24
CA GLU A 32 8.20 4.91 0.37
C GLU A 32 7.00 4.36 1.17
N ARG A 33 7.25 3.73 2.30
CA ARG A 33 6.17 3.27 3.20
C ARG A 33 5.30 4.42 3.70
N THR A 34 5.91 5.54 4.04
CA THR A 34 5.18 6.74 4.46
C THR A 34 4.34 7.31 3.33
N ALA A 35 4.91 7.42 2.12
CA ALA A 35 4.21 7.91 0.95
C ALA A 35 3.03 7.01 0.55
N VAL A 36 3.21 5.69 0.56
CA VAL A 36 2.14 4.71 0.31
C VAL A 36 1.01 4.86 1.32
N ARG A 37 1.34 4.93 2.61
CA ARG A 37 0.35 5.09 3.67
C ARG A 37 -0.44 6.38 3.51
N GLN A 38 0.22 7.49 3.22
CA GLN A 38 -0.42 8.79 3.01
C GLN A 38 -1.36 8.76 1.80
N THR A 39 -0.90 8.21 0.67
CA THR A 39 -1.72 8.06 -0.55
C THR A 39 -2.98 7.25 -0.25
N PHE A 40 -2.82 6.10 0.42
CA PHE A 40 -3.95 5.24 0.74
C PHE A 40 -4.90 5.87 1.76
N SER A 41 -4.38 6.53 2.81
CA SER A 41 -5.20 7.24 3.79
C SER A 41 -6.05 8.32 3.13
N ASN A 42 -5.45 9.16 2.28
CA ASN A 42 -6.18 10.20 1.56
C ASN A 42 -7.27 9.63 0.65
N TYR A 43 -6.99 8.52 -0.04
CA TYR A 43 -7.98 7.82 -0.85
C TYR A 43 -9.15 7.28 0.00
N ALA A 44 -8.83 6.61 1.11
CA ALA A 44 -9.82 6.05 2.01
C ALA A 44 -10.70 7.16 2.65
N ASP A 45 -10.07 8.25 3.07
CA ASP A 45 -10.78 9.42 3.62
C ASP A 45 -11.70 10.07 2.57
N ALA A 46 -11.26 10.15 1.32
CA ALA A 46 -12.08 10.63 0.22
C ALA A 46 -13.31 9.74 -0.01
N LEU A 47 -13.16 8.41 0.04
CA LEU A 47 -14.28 7.48 -0.07
C LEU A 47 -15.27 7.59 1.11
N VAL A 48 -14.76 7.65 2.35
CA VAL A 48 -15.59 7.80 3.56
C VAL A 48 -16.40 9.10 3.51
N ASN A 49 -15.81 10.17 3.02
CA ASN A 49 -16.46 11.47 2.89
C ASN A 49 -17.23 11.64 1.56
N GLN A 50 -17.36 10.59 0.76
CA GLN A 50 -18.07 10.58 -0.55
C GLN A 50 -17.51 11.60 -1.56
N LYS A 51 -16.23 11.97 -1.42
CA LYS A 51 -15.49 12.82 -2.35
C LYS A 51 -14.94 11.99 -3.50
N PHE A 52 -15.82 11.46 -4.34
CA PHE A 52 -15.47 10.48 -5.37
C PHE A 52 -14.52 11.03 -6.43
N GLU A 53 -14.58 12.32 -6.76
CA GLU A 53 -13.63 12.95 -7.67
C GLU A 53 -12.21 12.94 -7.10
N GLU A 54 -12.07 13.24 -5.81
CA GLU A 54 -10.79 13.19 -5.11
C GLU A 54 -10.26 11.74 -5.06
N ALA A 55 -11.11 10.76 -4.69
CA ALA A 55 -10.76 9.36 -4.69
C ALA A 55 -10.32 8.85 -6.08
N TYR A 56 -11.02 9.25 -7.14
CA TYR A 56 -10.68 8.87 -8.51
C TYR A 56 -9.31 9.36 -8.95
N ARG A 57 -8.84 10.50 -8.47
CA ARG A 57 -7.50 11.05 -8.77
C ARG A 57 -6.36 10.19 -8.23
N TYR A 58 -6.62 9.33 -7.24
CA TYR A 58 -5.63 8.37 -6.71
C TYR A 58 -5.54 7.07 -7.53
N GLN A 59 -6.47 6.84 -8.47
CA GLN A 59 -6.41 5.69 -9.37
C GLN A 59 -5.27 5.83 -10.38
N SER A 60 -4.72 4.70 -10.82
CA SER A 60 -3.65 4.69 -11.81
C SER A 60 -4.12 5.23 -13.18
N PRO A 61 -3.20 5.72 -14.01
CA PRO A 61 -3.53 6.13 -15.38
C PRO A 61 -4.17 5.01 -16.20
N GLU A 62 -3.73 3.75 -16.00
CA GLU A 62 -4.30 2.58 -16.67
C GLU A 62 -5.75 2.35 -16.26
N PHE A 63 -6.05 2.47 -14.97
CA PHE A 63 -7.42 2.37 -14.49
C PHE A 63 -8.28 3.49 -15.08
N GLN A 64 -7.80 4.74 -15.06
CA GLN A 64 -8.54 5.89 -15.60
C GLN A 64 -8.76 5.79 -17.12
N ALA A 65 -7.84 5.15 -17.86
CA ALA A 65 -7.98 4.91 -19.29
C ALA A 65 -9.09 3.89 -19.63
N THR A 66 -9.38 2.97 -18.72
CA THR A 66 -10.37 1.89 -18.94
C THR A 66 -11.69 2.11 -18.20
N THR A 67 -11.68 2.94 -17.16
CA THR A 67 -12.83 3.20 -16.30
C THR A 67 -13.04 4.71 -16.17
N SER A 68 -14.10 5.23 -16.78
CA SER A 68 -14.46 6.63 -16.66
C SER A 68 -14.84 7.01 -15.23
N PHE A 69 -14.78 8.30 -14.91
CA PHE A 69 -15.20 8.82 -13.60
C PHE A 69 -16.66 8.43 -13.28
N ASP A 70 -17.58 8.57 -14.22
CA ASP A 70 -18.99 8.22 -14.01
C ASP A 70 -19.17 6.73 -13.68
N ARG A 71 -18.40 5.86 -14.34
CA ARG A 71 -18.43 4.41 -14.07
C ARG A 71 -17.85 4.10 -12.69
N PHE A 72 -16.80 4.80 -12.27
CA PHE A 72 -16.26 4.68 -10.93
C PHE A 72 -17.28 5.11 -9.87
N VAL A 73 -17.96 6.24 -10.07
CA VAL A 73 -19.00 6.74 -9.17
C VAL A 73 -20.16 5.74 -9.09
N GLN A 74 -20.63 5.23 -10.25
CA GLN A 74 -21.68 4.23 -10.29
C GLN A 74 -21.30 2.98 -9.48
N TYR A 75 -20.06 2.48 -9.65
CA TYR A 75 -19.57 1.37 -8.87
C TYR A 75 -19.61 1.65 -7.35
N GLN A 76 -19.22 2.86 -6.91
CA GLN A 76 -19.29 3.23 -5.50
C GLN A 76 -20.74 3.25 -4.98
N HIS A 77 -21.68 3.73 -5.78
CA HIS A 77 -23.10 3.70 -5.45
C HIS A 77 -23.65 2.28 -5.36
N ASP A 78 -23.28 1.39 -6.28
CA ASP A 78 -23.69 -0.01 -6.27
C ASP A 78 -23.17 -0.74 -5.02
N VAL A 79 -21.92 -0.48 -4.63
CA VAL A 79 -21.33 -1.01 -3.39
C VAL A 79 -22.07 -0.49 -2.16
N GLN A 80 -22.40 0.81 -2.13
CA GLN A 80 -23.17 1.40 -1.03
C GLN A 80 -24.62 0.89 -0.99
N ALA A 81 -25.24 0.64 -2.13
CA ALA A 81 -26.58 0.05 -2.21
C ALA A 81 -26.58 -1.37 -1.61
N LYS A 82 -25.52 -2.14 -1.83
CA LYS A 82 -25.39 -3.51 -1.32
C LYS A 82 -25.04 -3.55 0.17
N PHE A 83 -24.07 -2.76 0.61
CA PHE A 83 -23.46 -2.86 1.95
C PHE A 83 -23.79 -1.69 2.89
N GLY A 84 -24.48 -0.68 2.39
CA GLY A 84 -24.71 0.57 3.09
C GLY A 84 -23.57 1.56 2.94
N VAL A 85 -23.69 2.72 3.56
CA VAL A 85 -22.68 3.77 3.50
C VAL A 85 -21.39 3.33 4.18
N LEU A 86 -20.25 3.64 3.57
CA LEU A 86 -18.92 3.42 4.15
C LEU A 86 -18.72 4.34 5.36
N LYS A 87 -18.43 3.77 6.53
CA LYS A 87 -18.27 4.50 7.78
C LYS A 87 -16.80 4.73 8.15
N SER A 88 -15.97 3.72 7.93
CA SER A 88 -14.56 3.80 8.27
C SER A 88 -13.74 2.78 7.49
N VAL A 89 -12.44 3.05 7.37
CA VAL A 89 -11.45 2.14 6.77
C VAL A 89 -10.33 1.94 7.77
N LYS A 90 -9.99 0.68 8.05
CA LYS A 90 -8.88 0.30 8.92
C LYS A 90 -7.83 -0.43 8.12
N GLN A 91 -6.64 0.11 8.06
CA GLN A 91 -5.49 -0.56 7.47
C GLN A 91 -4.98 -1.65 8.41
N GLU A 92 -4.91 -2.89 7.92
CA GLU A 92 -4.46 -4.06 8.70
C GLU A 92 -3.03 -4.46 8.38
N GLY A 93 -2.58 -4.28 7.14
CA GLY A 93 -1.24 -4.65 6.71
C GLY A 93 -0.76 -3.85 5.52
N MET A 94 0.57 -3.77 5.37
CA MET A 94 1.21 -3.11 4.23
C MET A 94 2.57 -3.74 3.94
N THR A 95 2.80 -4.06 2.69
CA THR A 95 4.11 -4.44 2.16
C THR A 95 4.53 -3.47 1.07
N VAL A 96 5.82 -3.11 1.04
CA VAL A 96 6.41 -2.25 -0.01
C VAL A 96 7.64 -2.96 -0.55
N GLN A 97 7.73 -3.11 -1.86
CA GLN A 97 8.77 -3.84 -2.54
C GLN A 97 9.30 -3.06 -3.73
N LYS A 98 10.61 -3.13 -3.96
CA LYS A 98 11.23 -2.64 -5.18
C LYS A 98 11.32 -3.79 -6.19
N TRP A 99 10.76 -3.59 -7.38
CA TRP A 99 10.89 -4.56 -8.47
C TRP A 99 12.17 -4.35 -9.26
N ARG A 100 12.82 -5.46 -9.63
CA ARG A 100 14.16 -5.43 -10.23
C ARG A 100 14.24 -4.85 -11.63
N SER A 101 13.13 -4.79 -12.40
CA SER A 101 13.20 -4.28 -13.78
C SER A 101 11.80 -3.91 -14.34
N PRO A 102 11.62 -2.74 -14.93
CA PRO A 102 12.33 -1.50 -14.67
C PRO A 102 12.11 -1.04 -13.23
N SER A 103 12.92 -0.16 -12.67
CA SER A 103 12.91 0.29 -11.24
C SER A 103 11.54 0.79 -10.77
N ARG A 104 10.58 -0.11 -10.61
CA ARG A 104 9.22 0.19 -10.16
C ARG A 104 9.05 -0.26 -8.72
N TRP A 105 8.44 0.60 -7.95
CA TRP A 105 8.00 0.26 -6.62
C TRP A 105 6.56 -0.22 -6.66
N LYS A 106 6.29 -1.31 -5.95
CA LYS A 106 4.96 -1.84 -5.71
C LYS A 106 4.67 -1.89 -4.22
N ALA A 107 3.42 -1.65 -3.87
CA ALA A 107 2.94 -1.84 -2.51
C ALA A 107 1.65 -2.65 -2.52
N SER A 108 1.44 -3.44 -1.48
CA SER A 108 0.17 -4.10 -1.21
C SER A 108 -0.34 -3.64 0.14
N ILE A 109 -1.61 -3.24 0.21
CA ILE A 109 -2.29 -2.82 1.45
C ILE A 109 -3.51 -3.71 1.65
N VAL A 110 -3.61 -4.29 2.83
CA VAL A 110 -4.80 -5.00 3.29
C VAL A 110 -5.57 -4.09 4.23
N SER A 111 -6.84 -3.89 3.98
CA SER A 111 -7.70 -2.98 4.76
C SER A 111 -9.10 -3.55 4.95
N ASP A 112 -9.65 -3.33 6.12
CA ASP A 112 -11.03 -3.64 6.44
C ASP A 112 -11.89 -2.38 6.27
N PHE A 113 -12.88 -2.45 5.40
CA PHE A 113 -13.87 -1.41 5.12
C PHE A 113 -15.14 -1.72 5.89
N GLN A 114 -15.47 -0.84 6.83
CA GLN A 114 -16.68 -0.96 7.64
C GLN A 114 -17.81 -0.16 6.98
N TYR A 115 -18.72 -0.87 6.35
CA TYR A 115 -19.99 -0.33 5.85
C TYR A 115 -21.07 -0.37 6.94
N ALA A 116 -22.20 0.27 6.70
CA ALA A 116 -23.31 0.28 7.64
C ALA A 116 -23.84 -1.14 7.95
N ASN A 117 -23.86 -2.02 6.95
CA ASN A 117 -24.47 -3.35 7.02
C ASN A 117 -23.49 -4.50 6.85
N ALA A 118 -22.22 -4.21 6.53
CA ALA A 118 -21.22 -5.24 6.25
C ALA A 118 -19.79 -4.78 6.57
N LYS A 119 -18.92 -5.77 6.74
CA LYS A 119 -17.48 -5.57 6.79
C LYS A 119 -16.84 -6.31 5.63
N VAL A 120 -16.12 -5.58 4.79
CA VAL A 120 -15.46 -6.12 3.60
C VAL A 120 -13.96 -5.91 3.72
N ARG A 121 -13.19 -6.97 3.49
CA ARG A 121 -11.74 -6.88 3.40
C ARG A 121 -11.33 -6.61 1.97
N PHE A 122 -10.55 -5.56 1.78
CA PHE A 122 -9.95 -5.24 0.48
C PHE A 122 -8.43 -5.38 0.54
N THR A 123 -7.88 -5.88 -0.55
CA THR A 123 -6.45 -5.84 -0.85
C THR A 123 -6.24 -4.90 -2.01
N PHE A 124 -5.46 -3.85 -1.80
CA PHE A 124 -5.09 -2.86 -2.81
C PHE A 124 -3.66 -3.10 -3.26
N GLU A 125 -3.43 -3.03 -4.56
CA GLU A 125 -2.10 -2.95 -5.15
C GLU A 125 -1.85 -1.51 -5.60
N LEU A 126 -0.73 -0.93 -5.16
CA LEU A 126 -0.30 0.40 -5.54
C LEU A 126 1.01 0.31 -6.32
N HIS A 127 1.13 1.16 -7.35
CA HIS A 127 2.36 1.32 -8.12
C HIS A 127 2.87 2.74 -8.00
N ARG A 128 4.20 2.89 -8.01
CA ARG A 128 4.84 4.20 -8.10
C ARG A 128 5.22 4.49 -9.54
N GLU A 129 4.62 5.54 -10.09
CA GLU A 129 4.87 6.00 -11.45
C GLU A 129 5.17 7.50 -11.43
N ASN A 130 6.22 7.91 -12.14
CA ASN A 130 6.65 9.32 -12.19
C ASN A 130 6.79 9.98 -10.81
N GLY A 131 7.27 9.23 -9.81
CA GLY A 131 7.44 9.72 -8.45
C GLY A 131 6.17 9.75 -7.60
N ARG A 132 5.02 9.36 -8.14
CA ARG A 132 3.72 9.37 -7.46
C ARG A 132 3.21 7.94 -7.26
N TRP A 133 2.64 7.67 -6.09
CA TRP A 133 1.93 6.43 -5.80
C TRP A 133 0.48 6.53 -6.29
N THR A 134 0.01 5.49 -6.97
CA THR A 134 -1.36 5.37 -7.47
C THR A 134 -1.91 3.98 -7.19
N ILE A 135 -3.24 3.89 -7.06
CA ILE A 135 -3.94 2.62 -6.86
C ILE A 135 -4.10 1.96 -8.23
N PHE A 136 -3.48 0.80 -8.39
CA PHE A 136 -3.48 0.05 -9.63
C PHE A 136 -4.66 -0.92 -9.71
N SER A 137 -4.92 -1.65 -8.62
CA SER A 137 -6.02 -2.61 -8.54
C SER A 137 -6.52 -2.79 -7.11
N SER A 138 -7.72 -3.32 -6.98
CA SER A 138 -8.28 -3.73 -5.70
C SER A 138 -9.09 -5.01 -5.87
N SER A 139 -9.04 -5.88 -4.86
CA SER A 139 -9.89 -7.06 -4.75
C SER A 139 -10.53 -7.08 -3.37
N GLY A 140 -11.81 -7.46 -3.28
CA GLY A 140 -12.56 -7.48 -2.03
C GLY A 140 -13.13 -8.86 -1.73
N GLU A 141 -13.15 -9.22 -0.44
CA GLU A 141 -13.80 -10.40 0.10
C GLU A 141 -14.73 -9.99 1.25
N GLU A 142 -15.97 -10.43 1.18
CA GLU A 142 -16.95 -10.23 2.25
C GLU A 142 -16.59 -11.15 3.43
N LYS A 143 -16.61 -10.60 4.65
CA LYS A 143 -16.32 -11.31 5.89
C LYS A 143 -17.58 -11.69 6.64
#